data_20fc474d60bcb1afa28f0eb4d5868599
#
_entry.id   20fc474d60bcb1afa28f0eb4d5868599
#
_cell.length_a   1.000
_cell.length_b   1.000
_cell.length_c   1.000
_cell.angle_alpha   90.00
_cell.angle_beta   90.00
_cell.angle_gamma   90.00
#
_symmetry.space_group_name_H-M   'P 1'
#
loop_
_entity.id
_entity.type
_entity.pdbx_description
1 polymer ?
#
loop_
_entity_poly.entity_id
_entity_poly.type
_entity_poly.pdbx_seq_one_letter_code
_entity_poly.pdbx_strand_id
1 'polypeptide(L)'
;MRLPEALEFCPLSPPPAGPPFWEGQIIGKRSMPLAAPLPPSPWLGLYHPRHSLAGARLNIMFTLGAFLMFWGLSLGPATEAAIAFETRPNLWAEAESLLEPWANLTLTCQARMKTPAFELFKDGVTQELVHLNVPAMEHRFLLGAVTSDTWGLYRCRSGMGRGWTQLSNLVEVTGAESLPPPLLSTEPVSWITPGLKTKLLCHGGFHGMTFLLRREGDDQFLEVAEAPEHAEATFPVHQPGNYSCSYRTHEAGVPSEPSATVTVEELEAPLPPTLSFRGESAAVLRSGAGASLTCVAPLSGVDFQLQQGEKELLVPRSSTSPDRIFFDLNAVALGNGGLYTCRYRLHGEQTWSSDSAPVELLLSDETLPAPELSAEPATLHPAPGALVQLRCRAPRAGLRFALVREDAKRRVHAVLSPAGTEATFELRDVSVVDSANYSCVYVDTAPPFEGSAPSAVLELRVDGPPPRPRLQPLWSGAVVPGRDAVLRCEGQVPDVVPEVTFELLRADEEEPSTTLWTSHPSADLVLTYVGPQHAGNYSCRYRSWSPKPFVSELSDPVVLQVAGGGRKVKRTCVRR
;
A
#
# COMPACT_ATOMS: atom_id res chain seq x y z
N MET A 1 -50.12 -26.90 29.74
CA MET A 1 -50.14 -28.10 28.92
C MET A 1 -50.75 -27.79 27.56
N ARG A 2 -49.91 -27.51 26.58
CA ARG A 2 -50.20 -27.60 25.13
C ARG A 2 -48.91 -27.96 24.45
N LEU A 3 -48.92 -29.08 23.74
CA LEU A 3 -47.83 -29.69 23.00
C LEU A 3 -47.50 -28.85 21.73
N PRO A 4 -46.26 -28.87 21.22
CA PRO A 4 -45.88 -28.16 19.98
C PRO A 4 -46.21 -28.99 18.76
N GLU A 5 -46.65 -28.28 17.72
CA GLU A 5 -46.97 -28.81 16.40
C GLU A 5 -45.73 -29.28 15.62
N ALA A 6 -45.98 -30.33 14.86
CA ALA A 6 -45.03 -31.11 14.10
C ALA A 6 -44.38 -30.32 12.95
N LEU A 7 -43.08 -30.47 12.79
CA LEU A 7 -42.32 -30.09 11.58
C LEU A 7 -42.60 -31.10 10.47
N GLU A 8 -43.35 -30.67 9.43
CA GLU A 8 -43.47 -31.44 8.18
C GLU A 8 -42.25 -31.22 7.30
N PHE A 9 -41.52 -32.29 7.03
CA PHE A 9 -40.46 -32.36 6.03
C PHE A 9 -41.04 -32.44 4.61
N CYS A 10 -40.66 -31.53 3.70
CA CYS A 10 -40.90 -31.70 2.25
C CYS A 10 -39.83 -32.65 1.66
N PRO A 11 -40.20 -33.68 0.86
CA PRO A 11 -39.24 -34.55 0.20
C PRO A 11 -38.56 -33.89 -0.99
N LEU A 12 -37.24 -34.07 -1.09
CA LEU A 12 -36.38 -33.70 -2.22
C LEU A 12 -36.71 -34.56 -3.44
N SER A 13 -37.04 -33.91 -4.55
CA SER A 13 -37.19 -34.57 -5.87
C SER A 13 -35.78 -34.82 -6.46
N PRO A 14 -35.56 -35.95 -7.16
CA PRO A 14 -34.27 -36.23 -7.82
C PRO A 14 -34.03 -35.35 -9.05
N PRO A 15 -32.75 -35.14 -9.45
CA PRO A 15 -32.41 -34.31 -10.59
C PRO A 15 -32.78 -34.97 -11.92
N PRO A 16 -33.05 -34.20 -12.99
CA PRO A 16 -33.38 -34.74 -14.29
C PRO A 16 -32.17 -35.38 -14.98
N ALA A 17 -32.41 -36.51 -15.63
CA ALA A 17 -31.45 -37.28 -16.40
C ALA A 17 -30.91 -36.47 -17.59
N GLY A 18 -29.57 -36.52 -17.81
CA GLY A 18 -28.89 -35.93 -18.95
C GLY A 18 -29.19 -36.68 -20.26
N PRO A 19 -29.02 -36.02 -21.41
CA PRO A 19 -29.27 -36.62 -22.71
C PRO A 19 -28.19 -37.65 -23.11
N PRO A 20 -28.51 -38.61 -24.03
CA PRO A 20 -27.66 -39.75 -24.29
C PRO A 20 -26.46 -39.40 -25.18
N PHE A 21 -25.35 -40.08 -24.91
CA PHE A 21 -24.16 -40.16 -25.74
C PHE A 21 -24.49 -40.67 -27.13
N TRP A 22 -24.03 -40.01 -28.16
CA TRP A 22 -23.88 -40.56 -29.50
C TRP A 22 -22.40 -40.84 -29.80
N GLU A 23 -22.12 -42.12 -29.92
CA GLU A 23 -20.93 -42.69 -30.54
C GLU A 23 -21.07 -42.58 -32.05
N GLY A 24 -20.04 -42.15 -32.75
CA GLY A 24 -20.04 -42.32 -34.23
C GLY A 24 -18.97 -41.57 -34.99
N GLN A 25 -17.95 -42.33 -35.30
CA GLN A 25 -17.22 -42.39 -36.57
C GLN A 25 -16.03 -41.47 -36.85
N ILE A 26 -14.92 -42.12 -36.85
CA ILE A 26 -13.62 -41.81 -37.48
C ILE A 26 -13.76 -41.78 -39.01
N ILE A 27 -13.41 -40.67 -39.66
CA ILE A 27 -13.01 -40.68 -41.10
C ILE A 27 -11.93 -39.61 -41.36
N GLY A 28 -10.80 -40.07 -41.87
CA GLY A 28 -10.09 -39.47 -42.98
C GLY A 28 -9.01 -38.43 -42.72
N LYS A 29 -7.79 -38.91 -42.61
CA LYS A 29 -6.55 -38.16 -42.92
C LYS A 29 -6.63 -37.52 -44.33
N ARG A 30 -6.41 -36.21 -44.43
CA ARG A 30 -5.86 -35.60 -45.64
C ARG A 30 -4.68 -34.70 -45.29
N SER A 31 -3.53 -35.15 -45.73
CA SER A 31 -2.27 -34.42 -45.83
C SER A 31 -2.40 -33.28 -46.84
N MET A 32 -1.91 -32.09 -46.50
CA MET A 32 -1.62 -31.03 -47.46
C MET A 32 -0.12 -30.74 -47.52
N PRO A 33 0.40 -30.36 -48.70
CA PRO A 33 1.81 -30.43 -49.03
C PRO A 33 2.62 -29.18 -48.64
N LEU A 34 3.91 -29.40 -48.46
CA LEU A 34 4.96 -28.40 -48.30
C LEU A 34 4.98 -27.40 -49.49
N ALA A 35 5.04 -26.12 -49.15
CA ALA A 35 5.39 -25.08 -50.11
C ALA A 35 6.90 -24.82 -50.09
N ALA A 36 7.46 -24.73 -51.29
CA ALA A 36 8.86 -24.56 -51.62
C ALA A 36 9.40 -23.13 -51.37
N PRO A 37 10.72 -22.94 -51.27
CA PRO A 37 11.34 -21.65 -51.04
C PRO A 37 11.51 -20.81 -52.31
N LEU A 38 11.37 -19.50 -52.18
CA LEU A 38 11.62 -18.49 -53.22
C LEU A 38 13.12 -18.10 -53.29
N PRO A 39 13.63 -17.76 -54.49
CA PRO A 39 15.04 -17.55 -54.77
C PRO A 39 15.54 -16.11 -54.46
N PRO A 40 16.85 -15.88 -54.38
CA PRO A 40 17.45 -14.59 -54.16
C PRO A 40 17.63 -13.78 -55.47
N SER A 41 17.43 -12.49 -55.41
CA SER A 41 17.77 -11.58 -56.50
C SER A 41 19.04 -10.78 -56.18
N PRO A 42 19.83 -10.48 -57.26
CA PRO A 42 21.20 -9.96 -57.16
C PRO A 42 21.31 -8.46 -57.46
N TRP A 43 22.53 -7.98 -57.44
CA TRP A 43 23.18 -6.81 -58.05
C TRP A 43 24.00 -6.00 -57.05
N LEU A 44 25.32 -6.18 -57.14
CA LEU A 44 26.42 -5.39 -57.74
C LEU A 44 26.71 -4.06 -57.01
N GLY A 45 27.90 -3.78 -56.63
CA GLY A 45 29.13 -3.70 -57.32
C GLY A 45 30.33 -3.26 -56.48
N LEU A 46 31.39 -3.85 -56.73
CA LEU A 46 32.80 -3.46 -56.84
C LEU A 46 33.25 -2.12 -56.24
N TYR A 47 34.21 -2.17 -55.29
CA TYR A 47 35.51 -1.52 -55.47
C TYR A 47 36.56 -2.12 -54.49
N HIS A 48 37.64 -2.66 -54.99
CA HIS A 48 38.90 -2.93 -54.31
C HIS A 48 39.80 -1.70 -54.37
N PRO A 49 40.65 -1.49 -53.38
CA PRO A 49 42.05 -1.80 -53.64
C PRO A 49 42.77 -2.55 -52.48
N ARG A 50 43.71 -3.32 -52.90
CA ARG A 50 44.71 -4.04 -52.12
C ARG A 50 45.59 -3.07 -51.30
N HIS A 51 45.88 -3.42 -50.04
CA HIS A 51 47.25 -3.33 -49.51
C HIS A 51 47.41 -4.19 -48.22
N SER A 52 48.35 -5.10 -48.36
CA SER A 52 49.33 -5.59 -47.37
C SER A 52 48.88 -6.14 -46.03
N LEU A 53 48.99 -7.45 -45.96
CA LEU A 53 49.06 -8.29 -44.77
C LEU A 53 50.36 -8.08 -43.96
N ALA A 54 50.21 -7.79 -42.66
CA ALA A 54 51.00 -8.44 -41.58
C ALA A 54 50.62 -7.77 -40.24
N GLY A 55 50.14 -8.53 -39.25
CA GLY A 55 50.17 -8.12 -37.86
C GLY A 55 48.82 -7.97 -37.13
N ALA A 56 47.79 -8.75 -37.39
CA ALA A 56 46.54 -8.63 -36.67
C ALA A 56 45.90 -9.98 -36.28
N ARG A 57 46.68 -10.85 -35.59
CA ARG A 57 46.10 -12.11 -35.06
C ARG A 57 46.01 -12.18 -33.54
N LEU A 58 46.32 -11.11 -32.79
CA LEU A 58 46.25 -11.15 -31.33
C LEU A 58 45.20 -10.26 -30.70
N ASN A 59 44.49 -9.39 -31.45
CA ASN A 59 43.53 -8.46 -30.87
C ASN A 59 42.06 -8.85 -31.06
N ILE A 60 41.76 -9.89 -31.84
CA ILE A 60 40.34 -10.27 -32.14
C ILE A 60 39.73 -11.11 -31.02
N MET A 61 40.54 -11.85 -30.25
CA MET A 61 39.99 -12.63 -29.12
C MET A 61 39.68 -11.77 -27.88
N PHE A 62 40.40 -10.67 -27.68
CA PHE A 62 40.12 -9.77 -26.56
C PHE A 62 38.90 -8.86 -26.80
N THR A 63 38.66 -8.45 -28.01
CA THR A 63 37.49 -7.62 -28.35
C THR A 63 36.19 -8.40 -28.40
N LEU A 64 36.19 -9.66 -28.83
CA LEU A 64 34.98 -10.52 -28.75
C LEU A 64 34.65 -10.88 -27.29
N GLY A 65 35.65 -11.14 -26.43
CA GLY A 65 35.43 -11.39 -25.01
C GLY A 65 34.90 -10.18 -24.29
N ALA A 66 35.38 -8.97 -24.62
CA ALA A 66 34.85 -7.73 -24.04
C ALA A 66 33.42 -7.40 -24.53
N PHE A 67 33.11 -7.69 -25.79
CA PHE A 67 31.75 -7.48 -26.33
C PHE A 67 30.75 -8.48 -25.72
N LEU A 68 31.12 -9.74 -25.50
CA LEU A 68 30.28 -10.74 -24.85
C LEU A 68 30.12 -10.46 -23.35
N MET A 69 31.15 -9.91 -22.67
CA MET A 69 31.02 -9.47 -21.29
C MET A 69 30.14 -8.21 -21.16
N PHE A 70 30.23 -7.26 -22.10
CA PHE A 70 29.33 -6.09 -22.11
C PHE A 70 27.89 -6.46 -22.49
N TRP A 71 27.67 -7.44 -23.37
CA TRP A 71 26.34 -7.94 -23.68
C TRP A 71 25.75 -8.83 -22.57
N GLY A 72 26.59 -9.57 -21.86
CA GLY A 72 26.17 -10.35 -20.70
C GLY A 72 25.78 -9.47 -19.50
N LEU A 73 26.36 -8.27 -19.35
CA LEU A 73 26.02 -7.29 -18.32
C LEU A 73 24.80 -6.41 -18.66
N SER A 74 24.42 -6.36 -19.96
CA SER A 74 23.22 -5.62 -20.39
C SER A 74 21.95 -6.47 -20.44
N LEU A 75 22.05 -7.78 -20.14
CA LEU A 75 20.93 -8.70 -19.99
C LEU A 75 20.58 -8.98 -18.51
N GLY A 76 20.95 -8.09 -17.60
CA GLY A 76 20.27 -8.01 -16.32
C GLY A 76 18.78 -7.84 -16.60
N PRO A 77 17.87 -8.49 -15.84
CA PRO A 77 16.46 -8.19 -15.97
C PRO A 77 16.32 -6.68 -15.84
N ALA A 78 15.91 -6.05 -16.94
CA ALA A 78 15.39 -4.70 -16.86
C ALA A 78 14.26 -4.81 -15.82
N THR A 79 14.50 -4.36 -14.61
CA THR A 79 13.43 -3.93 -13.73
C THR A 79 12.75 -2.83 -14.53
N GLU A 80 11.76 -3.21 -15.33
CA GLU A 80 10.73 -2.28 -15.75
C GLU A 80 10.26 -1.67 -14.45
N ALA A 81 10.72 -0.46 -14.18
CA ALA A 81 10.01 0.44 -13.31
C ALA A 81 8.64 0.58 -13.99
N ALA A 82 7.70 -0.26 -13.60
CA ALA A 82 6.33 -0.13 -13.99
C ALA A 82 5.92 1.23 -13.45
N ILE A 83 5.96 2.24 -14.31
CA ILE A 83 5.30 3.52 -14.03
C ILE A 83 3.84 3.09 -13.90
N ALA A 84 3.36 3.05 -12.67
CA ALA A 84 1.97 2.75 -12.36
C ALA A 84 1.16 3.93 -12.88
N PHE A 85 0.80 3.88 -14.16
CA PHE A 85 -0.20 4.79 -14.70
C PHE A 85 -1.50 4.48 -13.98
N GLU A 86 -2.08 5.47 -13.35
CA GLU A 86 -3.43 5.35 -12.81
C GLU A 86 -4.38 5.10 -13.98
N THR A 87 -4.80 3.85 -14.14
CA THR A 87 -5.70 3.40 -15.21
C THR A 87 -7.16 3.42 -14.79
N ARG A 88 -7.44 3.81 -13.55
CA ARG A 88 -8.76 3.84 -12.96
C ARG A 88 -9.71 4.71 -13.78
N PRO A 89 -10.84 4.17 -14.30
CA PRO A 89 -11.85 4.95 -14.97
C PRO A 89 -12.64 5.81 -13.99
N ASN A 90 -13.35 6.81 -14.50
CA ASN A 90 -14.28 7.62 -13.73
C ASN A 90 -15.71 7.22 -14.06
N LEU A 91 -16.57 7.09 -13.04
CA LEU A 91 -18.00 6.78 -13.18
C LEU A 91 -18.81 7.93 -12.58
N TRP A 92 -19.80 8.42 -13.32
CA TRP A 92 -20.77 9.38 -12.81
C TRP A 92 -22.16 9.08 -13.34
N ALA A 93 -23.16 9.69 -12.72
CA ALA A 93 -24.55 9.56 -13.09
C ALA A 93 -25.03 10.85 -13.78
N GLU A 94 -25.84 10.67 -14.83
CA GLU A 94 -26.56 11.75 -15.52
C GLU A 94 -28.05 11.44 -15.45
N ALA A 95 -28.84 12.37 -14.95
CA ALA A 95 -30.31 12.29 -15.02
C ALA A 95 -30.80 13.00 -16.28
N GLU A 96 -31.82 12.48 -16.92
CA GLU A 96 -32.47 13.07 -18.11
C GLU A 96 -33.02 14.47 -17.81
N SER A 97 -33.48 14.69 -16.56
CA SER A 97 -33.93 15.96 -16.05
C SER A 97 -33.28 16.25 -14.69
N LEU A 98 -32.61 17.38 -14.56
CA LEU A 98 -32.09 17.86 -13.27
C LEU A 98 -33.20 18.36 -12.34
N LEU A 99 -34.42 18.60 -12.85
CA LEU A 99 -35.57 19.00 -12.06
C LEU A 99 -36.28 17.82 -11.41
N GLU A 100 -36.16 16.64 -12.02
CA GLU A 100 -36.71 15.38 -11.51
C GLU A 100 -35.55 14.38 -11.35
N PRO A 101 -34.80 14.45 -10.25
CA PRO A 101 -33.71 13.55 -10.01
C PRO A 101 -34.20 12.10 -10.08
N TRP A 102 -33.38 11.24 -10.68
CA TRP A 102 -33.68 9.82 -10.89
C TRP A 102 -34.74 9.47 -11.92
N ALA A 103 -35.31 10.42 -12.68
CA ALA A 103 -36.36 10.12 -13.64
C ALA A 103 -35.93 9.14 -14.74
N ASN A 104 -34.79 9.38 -15.39
CA ASN A 104 -34.10 8.46 -16.29
C ASN A 104 -32.60 8.58 -16.07
N LEU A 105 -32.05 7.57 -15.45
CA LEU A 105 -30.65 7.58 -15.04
C LEU A 105 -29.74 6.89 -16.07
N THR A 106 -28.67 7.56 -16.41
CA THR A 106 -27.57 7.02 -17.22
C THR A 106 -26.30 7.07 -16.40
N LEU A 107 -25.55 5.95 -16.36
CA LEU A 107 -24.22 5.90 -15.78
C LEU A 107 -23.18 5.99 -16.89
N THR A 108 -22.33 7.01 -16.86
CA THR A 108 -21.26 7.21 -17.83
C THR A 108 -19.93 6.75 -17.23
N CYS A 109 -19.31 5.76 -17.89
CA CYS A 109 -18.00 5.25 -17.53
C CYS A 109 -16.94 5.78 -18.49
N GLN A 110 -16.01 6.61 -18.00
CA GLN A 110 -14.94 7.23 -18.78
C GLN A 110 -13.60 6.57 -18.48
N ALA A 111 -13.01 5.99 -19.50
CA ALA A 111 -11.66 5.41 -19.44
C ALA A 111 -10.59 6.48 -19.66
N ARG A 112 -9.37 6.24 -19.16
CA ARG A 112 -8.21 7.11 -19.41
C ARG A 112 -7.64 6.97 -20.83
N MET A 113 -7.94 5.87 -21.51
CA MET A 113 -7.53 5.58 -22.89
C MET A 113 -8.67 4.95 -23.67
N LYS A 114 -8.64 5.07 -25.00
CA LYS A 114 -9.64 4.41 -25.87
C LYS A 114 -9.60 2.90 -25.65
N THR A 115 -10.73 2.32 -25.35
CA THR A 115 -10.91 0.91 -25.03
C THR A 115 -12.06 0.29 -25.82
N PRO A 116 -11.95 -1.00 -26.22
CA PRO A 116 -13.01 -1.71 -26.91
C PRO A 116 -14.05 -2.33 -25.95
N ALA A 117 -13.84 -2.27 -24.62
CA ALA A 117 -14.75 -2.94 -23.68
C ALA A 117 -14.94 -2.15 -22.40
N PHE A 118 -16.18 -2.16 -21.91
CA PHE A 118 -16.57 -1.60 -20.63
C PHE A 118 -17.45 -2.59 -19.86
N GLU A 119 -17.29 -2.64 -18.56
CA GLU A 119 -18.08 -3.50 -17.69
C GLU A 119 -18.62 -2.69 -16.51
N LEU A 120 -19.92 -2.78 -16.30
CA LEU A 120 -20.64 -2.17 -15.18
C LEU A 120 -20.95 -3.24 -14.13
N PHE A 121 -20.69 -2.90 -12.88
CA PHE A 121 -21.01 -3.72 -11.73
C PHE A 121 -22.07 -3.04 -10.87
N LYS A 122 -22.91 -3.87 -10.27
CA LYS A 122 -23.88 -3.48 -9.23
C LYS A 122 -23.71 -4.41 -8.04
N ASP A 123 -23.54 -3.84 -6.84
CA ASP A 123 -23.42 -4.59 -5.58
C ASP A 123 -22.41 -5.75 -5.64
N GLY A 124 -21.26 -5.52 -6.29
CA GLY A 124 -20.19 -6.50 -6.43
C GLY A 124 -20.41 -7.57 -7.51
N VAL A 125 -21.47 -7.48 -8.30
CA VAL A 125 -21.80 -8.43 -9.38
C VAL A 125 -21.82 -7.70 -10.72
N THR A 126 -21.31 -8.36 -11.78
CA THR A 126 -21.40 -7.85 -13.15
C THR A 126 -22.86 -7.65 -13.53
N GLN A 127 -23.23 -6.42 -13.83
CA GLN A 127 -24.54 -6.04 -14.32
C GLN A 127 -24.61 -6.07 -15.83
N GLU A 128 -23.61 -5.49 -16.49
CA GLU A 128 -23.53 -5.39 -17.94
C GLU A 128 -22.07 -5.40 -18.42
N LEU A 129 -21.81 -6.14 -19.49
CA LEU A 129 -20.53 -6.19 -20.20
C LEU A 129 -20.76 -5.79 -21.66
N VAL A 130 -20.07 -4.73 -22.10
CA VAL A 130 -20.20 -4.19 -23.44
C VAL A 130 -18.89 -4.28 -24.19
N HIS A 131 -18.94 -4.82 -25.42
CA HIS A 131 -17.83 -4.80 -26.37
C HIS A 131 -18.17 -3.86 -27.52
N LEU A 132 -17.32 -2.88 -27.76
CA LEU A 132 -17.49 -1.87 -28.81
C LEU A 132 -16.76 -2.28 -30.08
N ASN A 133 -17.39 -2.09 -31.23
CA ASN A 133 -16.75 -2.30 -32.53
C ASN A 133 -15.64 -1.27 -32.82
N VAL A 134 -15.77 -0.07 -32.27
CA VAL A 134 -14.78 1.01 -32.35
C VAL A 134 -14.39 1.42 -30.94
N PRO A 135 -13.09 1.40 -30.59
CA PRO A 135 -12.64 1.81 -29.26
C PRO A 135 -13.03 3.25 -28.93
N ALA A 136 -13.64 3.44 -27.75
CA ALA A 136 -14.10 4.73 -27.24
C ALA A 136 -13.43 5.08 -25.92
N MET A 137 -13.50 6.39 -25.55
CA MET A 137 -13.03 6.87 -24.25
C MET A 137 -14.08 6.70 -23.17
N GLU A 138 -15.36 6.60 -23.53
CA GLU A 138 -16.48 6.50 -22.60
C GLU A 138 -17.56 5.57 -23.15
N HIS A 139 -18.36 5.02 -22.23
CA HIS A 139 -19.57 4.30 -22.54
C HIS A 139 -20.68 4.70 -21.56
N ARG A 140 -21.90 4.80 -22.08
CA ARG A 140 -23.10 5.19 -21.33
C ARG A 140 -23.99 3.98 -21.10
N PHE A 141 -24.15 3.60 -19.84
CA PHE A 141 -25.04 2.53 -19.40
C PHE A 141 -26.41 3.12 -19.05
N LEU A 142 -27.43 2.74 -19.78
CA LEU A 142 -28.80 3.26 -19.59
C LEU A 142 -29.52 2.44 -18.52
N LEU A 143 -29.66 2.98 -17.33
CA LEU A 143 -30.41 2.32 -16.26
C LEU A 143 -31.93 2.52 -16.39
N GLY A 144 -32.35 3.58 -17.09
CA GLY A 144 -33.76 3.95 -17.22
C GLY A 144 -34.33 4.55 -15.92
N ALA A 145 -35.62 4.33 -15.69
CA ALA A 145 -36.29 4.83 -14.48
C ALA A 145 -35.71 4.16 -13.21
N VAL A 146 -35.54 4.95 -12.17
CA VAL A 146 -35.04 4.47 -10.89
C VAL A 146 -36.11 3.73 -10.12
N THR A 147 -35.91 2.45 -9.90
CA THR A 147 -36.80 1.54 -9.17
C THR A 147 -35.99 0.76 -8.13
N SER A 148 -36.67 0.03 -7.26
CA SER A 148 -35.98 -0.84 -6.29
C SER A 148 -35.04 -1.84 -6.93
N ASP A 149 -35.19 -2.17 -8.19
CA ASP A 149 -34.32 -3.10 -8.92
C ASP A 149 -33.05 -2.41 -9.42
N THR A 150 -33.03 -1.07 -9.55
CA THR A 150 -31.87 -0.27 -9.94
C THR A 150 -31.13 0.32 -8.73
N TRP A 151 -31.71 0.29 -7.52
CA TRP A 151 -30.96 0.72 -6.33
C TRP A 151 -29.76 -0.13 -6.09
N GLY A 152 -28.65 0.48 -5.69
CA GLY A 152 -27.42 -0.23 -5.36
C GLY A 152 -26.16 0.60 -5.53
N LEU A 153 -25.04 -0.05 -5.33
CA LEU A 153 -23.70 0.51 -5.42
C LEU A 153 -23.07 0.11 -6.76
N TYR A 154 -22.72 1.10 -7.56
CA TYR A 154 -22.21 0.88 -8.92
C TYR A 154 -20.73 1.25 -9.02
N ARG A 155 -19.99 0.45 -9.78
CA ARG A 155 -18.64 0.73 -10.27
C ARG A 155 -18.49 0.23 -11.69
N CYS A 156 -17.53 0.76 -12.43
CA CYS A 156 -17.19 0.26 -13.75
C CYS A 156 -15.68 -0.03 -13.89
N ARG A 157 -15.32 -0.77 -14.93
CA ARG A 157 -13.95 -0.93 -15.38
C ARG A 157 -13.90 -0.93 -16.90
N SER A 158 -12.73 -0.64 -17.45
CA SER A 158 -12.49 -0.63 -18.89
C SER A 158 -11.48 -1.69 -19.29
N GLY A 159 -11.60 -2.25 -20.50
CA GLY A 159 -10.68 -3.25 -21.01
C GLY A 159 -9.31 -2.65 -21.31
N MET A 160 -8.22 -3.33 -20.93
CA MET A 160 -6.85 -2.92 -21.19
C MET A 160 -6.06 -4.08 -21.81
N GLY A 161 -5.91 -4.09 -23.12
CA GLY A 161 -5.24 -5.18 -23.83
C GLY A 161 -5.90 -6.54 -23.57
N ARG A 162 -5.22 -7.43 -22.83
CA ARG A 162 -5.76 -8.74 -22.42
C ARG A 162 -6.36 -8.73 -21.00
N GLY A 163 -6.36 -7.59 -20.32
CA GLY A 163 -6.82 -7.46 -18.94
C GLY A 163 -7.83 -6.34 -18.75
N TRP A 164 -8.08 -6.00 -17.50
CA TRP A 164 -9.00 -4.96 -17.05
C TRP A 164 -8.26 -3.93 -16.20
N THR A 165 -8.75 -2.69 -16.22
CA THR A 165 -8.31 -1.64 -15.31
C THR A 165 -8.77 -1.92 -13.88
N GLN A 166 -8.29 -1.14 -12.93
CA GLN A 166 -8.91 -1.05 -11.61
C GLN A 166 -10.36 -0.58 -11.73
N LEU A 167 -11.17 -0.84 -10.69
CA LEU A 167 -12.54 -0.36 -10.61
C LEU A 167 -12.59 1.17 -10.44
N SER A 168 -13.62 1.81 -11.00
CA SER A 168 -13.89 3.24 -10.88
C SER A 168 -14.16 3.67 -9.44
N ASN A 169 -14.37 4.96 -9.22
CA ASN A 169 -15.06 5.47 -8.04
C ASN A 169 -16.44 4.82 -7.90
N LEU A 170 -16.97 4.85 -6.66
CA LEU A 170 -18.29 4.30 -6.32
C LEU A 170 -19.38 5.34 -6.61
N VAL A 171 -20.46 4.91 -7.25
CA VAL A 171 -21.69 5.68 -7.41
C VAL A 171 -22.83 4.92 -6.75
N GLU A 172 -23.55 5.56 -5.83
CA GLU A 172 -24.70 5.00 -5.15
C GLU A 172 -25.98 5.49 -5.81
N VAL A 173 -26.87 4.56 -6.16
CA VAL A 173 -28.22 4.84 -6.66
C VAL A 173 -29.21 4.43 -5.57
N THR A 174 -29.96 5.40 -5.06
CA THR A 174 -30.98 5.19 -4.01
C THR A 174 -32.39 5.34 -4.57
N GLY A 175 -33.40 5.42 -3.70
CA GLY A 175 -34.78 5.63 -4.11
C GLY A 175 -35.04 6.99 -4.79
N ALA A 176 -36.13 7.08 -5.55
CA ALA A 176 -36.48 8.28 -6.31
C ALA A 176 -36.75 9.54 -5.45
N GLU A 177 -36.93 9.37 -4.13
CA GLU A 177 -37.31 10.46 -3.22
C GLU A 177 -36.11 11.14 -2.54
N SER A 178 -34.92 10.54 -2.58
CA SER A 178 -33.71 11.09 -1.93
C SER A 178 -32.47 10.94 -2.79
N LEU A 179 -31.64 11.98 -2.82
CA LEU A 179 -30.32 11.91 -3.41
C LEU A 179 -29.34 11.27 -2.41
N PRO A 180 -28.41 10.38 -2.86
CA PRO A 180 -27.46 9.74 -1.97
C PRO A 180 -26.49 10.75 -1.34
N PRO A 181 -25.93 10.44 -0.14
CA PRO A 181 -24.98 11.32 0.50
C PRO A 181 -23.69 11.43 -0.32
N PRO A 182 -23.09 12.63 -0.42
CA PRO A 182 -21.78 12.80 -1.02
C PRO A 182 -20.65 12.26 -0.10
N LEU A 183 -19.46 12.15 -0.65
CA LEU A 183 -18.24 11.86 0.11
C LEU A 183 -17.55 13.18 0.43
N LEU A 184 -17.20 13.40 1.71
CA LEU A 184 -16.44 14.56 2.15
C LEU A 184 -15.06 14.12 2.62
N SER A 185 -14.02 14.80 2.16
CA SER A 185 -12.63 14.56 2.55
C SER A 185 -11.88 15.88 2.75
N THR A 186 -10.73 15.84 3.42
CA THR A 186 -9.84 16.99 3.60
C THR A 186 -8.63 16.90 2.68
N GLU A 187 -8.15 18.05 2.21
CA GLU A 187 -6.92 18.15 1.43
C GLU A 187 -6.18 19.46 1.78
N PRO A 188 -4.90 19.42 2.09
CA PRO A 188 -4.02 18.25 2.21
C PRO A 188 -4.12 17.53 3.55
N VAL A 189 -4.71 18.16 4.59
CA VAL A 189 -4.76 17.67 5.98
C VAL A 189 -6.09 18.01 6.65
N SER A 190 -6.42 17.31 7.74
CA SER A 190 -7.63 17.53 8.55
C SER A 190 -7.44 18.52 9.71
N TRP A 191 -6.48 19.41 9.64
CA TRP A 191 -6.20 20.41 10.66
C TRP A 191 -5.76 21.74 10.02
N ILE A 192 -5.92 22.81 10.79
CA ILE A 192 -5.51 24.19 10.43
C ILE A 192 -4.59 24.74 11.50
N THR A 193 -3.73 25.68 11.11
CA THR A 193 -2.90 26.49 12.02
C THR A 193 -2.94 27.95 11.58
N PRO A 194 -2.46 28.89 12.40
CA PRO A 194 -2.19 30.23 11.93
C PRO A 194 -1.24 30.16 10.71
N GLY A 195 -1.74 30.52 9.51
CA GLY A 195 -0.99 30.46 8.24
C GLY A 195 -1.27 29.25 7.35
N LEU A 196 -1.78 28.15 7.86
CA LEU A 196 -2.19 26.99 7.05
C LEU A 196 -3.71 26.92 6.95
N LYS A 197 -4.21 26.87 5.73
CA LYS A 197 -5.61 26.63 5.40
C LYS A 197 -5.75 25.24 4.84
N THR A 198 -6.84 24.54 5.18
CA THR A 198 -7.22 23.28 4.55
C THR A 198 -8.40 23.49 3.61
N LYS A 199 -8.66 22.51 2.79
CA LYS A 199 -9.82 22.48 1.90
C LYS A 199 -10.62 21.23 2.17
N LEU A 200 -11.91 21.33 2.06
CA LEU A 200 -12.84 20.22 2.04
C LEU A 200 -13.23 19.92 0.60
N LEU A 201 -13.04 18.69 0.19
CA LEU A 201 -13.43 18.19 -1.11
C LEU A 201 -14.73 17.39 -0.95
N CYS A 202 -15.82 17.91 -1.50
CA CYS A 202 -17.12 17.27 -1.51
C CYS A 202 -17.37 16.62 -2.87
N HIS A 203 -17.38 15.29 -2.92
CA HIS A 203 -17.58 14.52 -4.14
C HIS A 203 -18.98 13.88 -4.15
N GLY A 204 -19.77 14.23 -5.14
CA GLY A 204 -21.07 13.62 -5.45
C GLY A 204 -20.96 12.59 -6.57
N GLY A 205 -22.01 11.82 -6.80
CA GLY A 205 -22.08 10.89 -7.94
C GLY A 205 -22.55 11.53 -9.26
N PHE A 206 -22.78 12.86 -9.29
CA PHE A 206 -23.44 13.55 -10.39
C PHE A 206 -22.65 14.76 -10.87
N HIS A 207 -22.76 15.06 -12.15
CA HIS A 207 -22.32 16.32 -12.74
C HIS A 207 -23.44 17.36 -12.70
N GLY A 208 -23.09 18.65 -12.77
CA GLY A 208 -24.04 19.75 -12.84
C GLY A 208 -24.77 20.04 -11.54
N MET A 209 -24.22 19.62 -10.41
CA MET A 209 -24.81 19.82 -9.09
C MET A 209 -24.33 21.11 -8.43
N THR A 210 -25.13 21.63 -7.52
CA THR A 210 -24.76 22.66 -6.57
C THR A 210 -24.43 22.01 -5.24
N PHE A 211 -23.20 22.14 -4.78
CA PHE A 211 -22.73 21.60 -3.52
C PHE A 211 -22.89 22.63 -2.40
N LEU A 212 -23.24 22.13 -1.21
CA LEU A 212 -23.57 22.90 -0.03
C LEU A 212 -22.71 22.43 1.13
N LEU A 213 -21.91 23.32 1.73
CA LEU A 213 -21.12 23.02 2.93
C LEU A 213 -21.85 23.52 4.18
N ARG A 214 -21.87 22.71 5.22
CA ARG A 214 -22.44 23.04 6.53
C ARG A 214 -21.46 22.67 7.64
N ARG A 215 -21.37 23.53 8.65
CA ARG A 215 -20.67 23.22 9.91
C ARG A 215 -21.72 22.87 10.97
N GLU A 216 -21.40 21.89 11.79
CA GLU A 216 -22.27 21.49 12.91
C GLU A 216 -22.51 22.67 13.87
N GLY A 217 -23.78 22.91 14.17
CA GLY A 217 -24.22 24.05 14.99
C GLY A 217 -24.64 25.28 14.20
N ASP A 218 -24.40 25.34 12.89
CA ASP A 218 -24.86 26.43 12.03
C ASP A 218 -26.21 26.06 11.38
N ASP A 219 -27.17 26.98 11.45
CA ASP A 219 -28.51 26.78 10.84
C ASP A 219 -28.52 26.95 9.32
N GLN A 220 -27.51 27.63 8.78
CA GLN A 220 -27.39 27.92 7.35
C GLN A 220 -26.17 27.25 6.73
N PHE A 221 -26.20 27.07 5.41
CA PHE A 221 -25.03 26.64 4.67
C PHE A 221 -23.97 27.74 4.68
N LEU A 222 -22.73 27.36 4.96
CA LEU A 222 -21.60 28.29 5.02
C LEU A 222 -21.17 28.74 3.63
N GLU A 223 -21.18 27.81 2.68
CA GLU A 223 -20.71 28.06 1.32
C GLU A 223 -21.52 27.21 0.34
N VAL A 224 -21.69 27.76 -0.86
CA VAL A 224 -22.40 27.14 -2.00
C VAL A 224 -21.48 27.18 -3.21
N ALA A 225 -21.21 26.04 -3.81
CA ALA A 225 -20.35 25.91 -4.97
C ALA A 225 -21.06 25.21 -6.13
N GLU A 226 -21.10 25.85 -7.29
CA GLU A 226 -21.62 25.24 -8.52
C GLU A 226 -20.50 24.46 -9.23
N ALA A 227 -20.79 23.22 -9.62
CA ALA A 227 -19.87 22.35 -10.33
C ALA A 227 -20.50 21.81 -11.63
N PRO A 228 -20.64 22.64 -12.68
CA PRO A 228 -21.38 22.28 -13.89
C PRO A 228 -20.74 21.14 -14.69
N GLU A 229 -19.41 21.04 -14.66
CA GLU A 229 -18.66 20.03 -15.43
C GLU A 229 -18.01 18.94 -14.56
N HIS A 230 -18.13 19.04 -13.23
CA HIS A 230 -17.48 18.14 -12.29
C HIS A 230 -18.49 17.54 -11.32
N ALA A 231 -18.16 16.34 -10.82
CA ALA A 231 -18.93 15.69 -9.76
C ALA A 231 -18.42 16.06 -8.35
N GLU A 232 -17.63 17.13 -8.22
CA GLU A 232 -17.01 17.55 -6.98
C GLU A 232 -16.91 19.06 -6.84
N ALA A 233 -16.87 19.53 -5.61
CA ALA A 233 -16.61 20.92 -5.26
C ALA A 233 -15.58 21.02 -4.13
N THR A 234 -14.76 22.07 -4.17
CA THR A 234 -13.73 22.34 -3.18
C THR A 234 -14.11 23.57 -2.36
N PHE A 235 -14.08 23.42 -1.03
CA PHE A 235 -14.41 24.47 -0.08
C PHE A 235 -13.20 24.83 0.78
N PRO A 236 -12.71 26.08 0.78
CA PRO A 236 -11.63 26.51 1.67
C PRO A 236 -12.16 26.62 3.12
N VAL A 237 -11.43 26.07 4.08
CA VAL A 237 -11.81 26.08 5.49
C VAL A 237 -10.83 26.93 6.29
N HIS A 238 -11.39 27.82 7.11
CA HIS A 238 -10.64 28.78 7.93
C HIS A 238 -10.90 28.65 9.42
N GLN A 239 -11.85 27.83 9.82
CA GLN A 239 -12.25 27.65 11.21
C GLN A 239 -12.32 26.16 11.57
N PRO A 240 -11.99 25.79 12.79
CA PRO A 240 -12.16 24.41 13.25
C PRO A 240 -13.64 24.07 13.41
N GLY A 241 -13.94 22.78 13.37
CA GLY A 241 -15.29 22.29 13.57
C GLY A 241 -15.57 21.00 12.84
N ASN A 242 -16.79 20.54 12.98
CA ASN A 242 -17.32 19.37 12.28
C ASN A 242 -18.09 19.83 11.06
N TYR A 243 -17.69 19.33 9.90
CA TYR A 243 -18.26 19.73 8.62
C TYR A 243 -18.98 18.56 7.96
N SER A 244 -20.07 18.86 7.27
CA SER A 244 -20.75 17.95 6.37
C SER A 244 -21.11 18.68 5.08
N CYS A 245 -21.20 17.96 3.98
CA CYS A 245 -21.68 18.53 2.73
C CYS A 245 -22.92 17.79 2.23
N SER A 246 -23.69 18.46 1.39
CA SER A 246 -24.79 17.93 0.62
C SER A 246 -24.76 18.55 -0.77
N TYR A 247 -25.60 18.07 -1.67
CA TYR A 247 -25.74 18.67 -2.99
C TYR A 247 -27.21 18.68 -3.43
N ARG A 248 -27.52 19.52 -4.39
CA ARG A 248 -28.85 19.62 -4.99
C ARG A 248 -28.75 19.77 -6.50
N THR A 249 -29.80 19.34 -7.19
CA THR A 249 -29.87 19.35 -8.66
C THR A 249 -30.15 20.73 -9.24
N HIS A 250 -30.84 21.61 -8.50
CA HIS A 250 -31.17 22.98 -8.86
C HIS A 250 -31.39 23.84 -7.61
N GLU A 251 -31.44 25.14 -7.77
CA GLU A 251 -31.49 26.11 -6.66
C GLU A 251 -32.64 25.88 -5.67
N ALA A 252 -33.81 25.52 -6.17
CA ALA A 252 -34.99 25.22 -5.34
C ALA A 252 -35.12 23.74 -4.97
N GLY A 253 -34.16 22.88 -5.36
CA GLY A 253 -34.19 21.44 -5.12
C GLY A 253 -33.94 21.08 -3.67
N VAL A 254 -34.50 19.95 -3.23
CA VAL A 254 -34.24 19.39 -1.91
C VAL A 254 -32.77 18.90 -1.89
N PRO A 255 -31.97 19.29 -0.88
CA PRO A 255 -30.62 18.78 -0.76
C PRO A 255 -30.58 17.26 -0.55
N SER A 256 -29.48 16.63 -0.98
CA SER A 256 -29.19 15.21 -0.68
C SER A 256 -29.11 14.99 0.84
N GLU A 257 -29.11 13.71 1.25
CA GLU A 257 -28.64 13.34 2.58
C GLU A 257 -27.24 13.90 2.79
N PRO A 258 -26.91 14.37 4.01
CA PRO A 258 -25.59 14.90 4.30
C PRO A 258 -24.51 13.80 4.28
N SER A 259 -23.30 14.18 3.93
CA SER A 259 -22.13 13.31 4.02
C SER A 259 -21.86 12.88 5.48
N ALA A 260 -21.00 11.88 5.64
CA ALA A 260 -20.33 11.67 6.93
C ALA A 260 -19.62 12.95 7.36
N THR A 261 -19.62 13.20 8.68
CA THR A 261 -18.98 14.38 9.26
C THR A 261 -17.46 14.25 9.23
N VAL A 262 -16.78 15.32 8.82
CA VAL A 262 -15.33 15.45 8.85
C VAL A 262 -14.95 16.52 9.86
N THR A 263 -14.08 16.16 10.80
CA THR A 263 -13.57 17.09 11.81
C THR A 263 -12.32 17.78 11.30
N VAL A 264 -12.31 19.12 11.39
CA VAL A 264 -11.12 19.96 11.16
C VAL A 264 -10.69 20.52 12.50
N GLU A 265 -9.49 20.16 12.93
CA GLU A 265 -8.92 20.61 14.23
C GLU A 265 -8.09 21.87 14.04
N GLU A 266 -8.03 22.71 15.06
CA GLU A 266 -7.10 23.84 15.14
C GLU A 266 -5.92 23.48 16.02
N LEU A 267 -4.71 23.61 15.48
CA LEU A 267 -3.47 23.33 16.17
C LEU A 267 -2.65 24.62 16.30
N GLU A 268 -1.93 24.76 17.40
CA GLU A 268 -1.02 25.91 17.62
C GLU A 268 0.16 25.89 16.65
N ALA A 269 0.62 24.68 16.28
CA ALA A 269 1.71 24.47 15.32
C ALA A 269 1.42 23.23 14.44
N PRO A 270 2.01 23.16 13.23
CA PRO A 270 1.90 21.99 12.37
C PRO A 270 2.38 20.70 13.06
N LEU A 271 1.75 19.56 12.75
CA LEU A 271 2.15 18.26 13.29
C LEU A 271 3.61 17.96 12.96
N PRO A 272 4.34 17.25 13.86
CA PRO A 272 5.74 16.96 13.67
C PRO A 272 6.00 16.10 12.42
N PRO A 273 7.15 16.26 11.74
CA PRO A 273 7.59 15.35 10.69
C PRO A 273 8.11 14.04 11.28
N THR A 274 8.38 13.06 10.42
CA THR A 274 9.08 11.84 10.79
C THR A 274 10.54 11.92 10.36
N LEU A 275 11.47 11.69 11.27
CA LEU A 275 12.90 11.57 10.99
C LEU A 275 13.32 10.11 11.12
N SER A 276 14.10 9.62 10.19
CA SER A 276 14.64 8.26 10.23
C SER A 276 16.03 8.17 9.63
N PHE A 277 16.82 7.21 10.11
CA PHE A 277 18.05 6.77 9.47
C PHE A 277 17.79 5.40 8.83
N ARG A 278 17.66 5.33 7.50
CA ARG A 278 17.30 4.09 6.79
C ARG A 278 16.07 3.37 7.37
N GLY A 279 15.09 4.12 7.89
CA GLY A 279 13.90 3.57 8.54
C GLY A 279 14.07 3.25 10.03
N GLU A 280 15.17 3.64 10.67
CA GLU A 280 15.49 3.31 12.07
C GLU A 280 15.64 4.55 12.93
N SER A 281 15.45 4.38 14.25
CA SER A 281 15.57 5.44 15.27
C SER A 281 16.99 5.58 15.84
N ALA A 282 17.91 4.67 15.52
CA ALA A 282 19.29 4.70 15.94
C ALA A 282 20.23 4.05 14.92
N ALA A 283 21.48 4.52 14.86
CA ALA A 283 22.53 3.94 14.03
C ALA A 283 23.88 4.01 14.73
N VAL A 284 24.72 2.99 14.50
CA VAL A 284 26.15 3.00 14.88
C VAL A 284 27.00 3.11 13.63
N LEU A 285 27.76 4.19 13.54
CA LEU A 285 28.59 4.51 12.40
C LEU A 285 30.06 4.55 12.78
N ARG A 286 30.94 4.20 11.82
CA ARG A 286 32.37 4.42 11.94
C ARG A 286 32.72 5.86 11.59
N SER A 287 33.72 6.41 12.24
CA SER A 287 34.28 7.71 11.88
C SER A 287 34.71 7.70 10.41
N GLY A 288 34.37 8.76 9.67
CA GLY A 288 34.60 8.86 8.23
C GLY A 288 33.51 8.23 7.34
N ALA A 289 32.54 7.49 7.88
CA ALA A 289 31.44 6.95 7.13
C ALA A 289 30.47 8.07 6.67
N GLY A 290 29.76 7.83 5.57
CA GLY A 290 28.63 8.66 5.14
C GLY A 290 27.34 8.23 5.83
N ALA A 291 26.48 9.20 6.18
CA ALA A 291 25.15 8.97 6.73
C ALA A 291 24.12 9.82 5.99
N SER A 292 22.92 9.29 5.81
CA SER A 292 21.79 10.03 5.26
C SER A 292 20.57 9.87 6.16
N LEU A 293 20.09 11.00 6.68
CA LEU A 293 18.85 11.09 7.44
C LEU A 293 17.73 11.50 6.53
N THR A 294 16.57 10.87 6.64
CA THR A 294 15.38 11.22 5.86
C THR A 294 14.35 11.87 6.77
N CYS A 295 13.95 13.09 6.45
CA CYS A 295 12.86 13.79 7.11
C CYS A 295 11.65 13.87 6.17
N VAL A 296 10.49 13.41 6.61
CA VAL A 296 9.24 13.38 5.84
C VAL A 296 8.19 14.21 6.56
N ALA A 297 7.63 15.20 5.88
CA ALA A 297 6.55 16.02 6.38
C ALA A 297 5.17 15.46 5.95
N PRO A 298 4.11 15.70 6.72
CA PRO A 298 2.74 15.37 6.31
C PRO A 298 2.21 16.28 5.19
N LEU A 299 2.96 17.32 4.84
CA LEU A 299 2.62 18.33 3.84
C LEU A 299 3.70 18.42 2.77
N SER A 300 3.32 18.85 1.57
CA SER A 300 4.24 19.15 0.48
C SER A 300 4.49 20.67 0.37
N GLY A 301 5.60 21.04 -0.28
CA GLY A 301 5.96 22.46 -0.48
C GLY A 301 6.45 23.16 0.78
N VAL A 302 7.22 22.45 1.60
CA VAL A 302 7.72 22.91 2.91
C VAL A 302 9.23 23.11 2.91
N ASP A 303 9.70 23.97 3.80
CA ASP A 303 11.13 24.15 4.12
C ASP A 303 11.47 23.28 5.33
N PHE A 304 12.57 22.53 5.26
CA PHE A 304 13.01 21.67 6.35
C PHE A 304 14.21 22.24 7.10
N GLN A 305 14.34 21.88 8.37
CA GLN A 305 15.49 22.18 9.21
C GLN A 305 15.88 20.94 10.02
N LEU A 306 17.16 20.60 10.01
CA LEU A 306 17.76 19.56 10.85
C LEU A 306 18.43 20.20 12.06
N GLN A 307 18.29 19.58 13.23
CA GLN A 307 18.92 19.98 14.46
C GLN A 307 19.73 18.83 15.04
N GLN A 308 20.87 19.12 15.65
CA GLN A 308 21.67 18.21 16.45
C GLN A 308 21.71 18.75 17.89
N GLY A 309 20.91 18.15 18.78
CA GLY A 309 20.66 18.75 20.09
C GLY A 309 20.09 20.17 19.94
N GLU A 310 20.73 21.17 20.54
CA GLU A 310 20.34 22.58 20.42
C GLU A 310 20.93 23.30 19.18
N LYS A 311 21.81 22.62 18.46
CA LYS A 311 22.51 23.20 17.30
C LYS A 311 21.71 23.03 16.02
N GLU A 312 21.33 24.13 15.39
CA GLU A 312 20.75 24.13 14.06
C GLU A 312 21.81 23.82 13.00
N LEU A 313 21.50 22.88 12.10
CA LEU A 313 22.34 22.54 10.98
C LEU A 313 21.80 23.18 9.72
N LEU A 314 22.66 23.90 8.99
CA LEU A 314 22.31 24.49 7.70
C LEU A 314 22.11 23.37 6.67
N VAL A 315 20.94 23.36 6.05
CA VAL A 315 20.58 22.38 5.05
C VAL A 315 20.76 22.96 3.66
N PRO A 316 21.37 22.22 2.72
CA PRO A 316 21.32 22.57 1.31
C PRO A 316 19.87 22.52 0.80
N ARG A 317 19.42 23.55 0.08
CA ARG A 317 18.06 23.73 -0.44
C ARG A 317 17.75 22.80 -1.63
N SER A 318 18.05 21.54 -1.59
CA SER A 318 17.74 20.63 -2.70
C SER A 318 16.91 19.44 -2.24
N SER A 319 15.62 19.68 -2.02
CA SER A 319 14.67 18.58 -1.95
C SER A 319 14.23 18.20 -3.36
N THR A 320 14.41 16.95 -3.74
CA THR A 320 13.91 16.37 -4.99
C THR A 320 12.45 15.96 -4.88
N SER A 321 11.90 15.95 -3.67
CA SER A 321 10.51 15.58 -3.37
C SER A 321 9.85 16.69 -2.57
N PRO A 322 8.57 17.03 -2.86
CA PRO A 322 7.90 18.14 -2.21
C PRO A 322 7.58 17.91 -0.73
N ASP A 323 7.56 16.65 -0.27
CA ASP A 323 7.16 16.21 1.08
C ASP A 323 8.31 15.67 1.93
N ARG A 324 9.53 15.52 1.37
CA ARG A 324 10.66 14.93 2.07
C ARG A 324 12.00 15.51 1.66
N ILE A 325 12.98 15.40 2.56
CA ILE A 325 14.35 15.79 2.31
C ILE A 325 15.32 14.73 2.84
N PHE A 326 16.47 14.62 2.15
CA PHE A 326 17.59 13.80 2.58
C PHE A 326 18.70 14.71 3.09
N PHE A 327 19.15 14.46 4.31
CA PHE A 327 20.27 15.16 4.92
C PHE A 327 21.50 14.27 4.88
N ASP A 328 22.39 14.55 3.95
CA ASP A 328 23.61 13.79 3.78
C ASP A 328 24.75 14.34 4.67
N LEU A 329 25.15 13.53 5.62
CA LEU A 329 26.31 13.77 6.46
C LEU A 329 27.52 13.07 5.83
N ASN A 330 28.35 13.82 5.11
CA ASN A 330 29.54 13.28 4.48
C ASN A 330 30.70 13.23 5.47
N ALA A 331 31.42 12.10 5.54
CA ALA A 331 32.56 11.89 6.40
C ALA A 331 32.29 12.25 7.87
N VAL A 332 31.42 11.49 8.52
CA VAL A 332 30.98 11.72 9.91
C VAL A 332 32.16 11.70 10.86
N ALA A 333 32.39 12.80 11.57
CA ALA A 333 33.37 12.93 12.64
C ALA A 333 32.71 12.70 14.02
N LEU A 334 33.50 12.43 15.07
CA LEU A 334 32.95 12.19 16.43
C LEU A 334 31.99 13.29 16.89
N GLY A 335 32.23 14.54 16.54
CA GLY A 335 31.33 15.65 16.84
C GLY A 335 29.96 15.61 16.14
N ASN A 336 29.74 14.68 15.19
CA ASN A 336 28.45 14.45 14.53
C ASN A 336 27.60 13.38 15.24
N GLY A 337 28.08 12.79 16.33
CA GLY A 337 27.30 11.88 17.15
C GLY A 337 26.22 12.62 17.96
N GLY A 338 25.19 11.90 18.37
CA GLY A 338 24.13 12.41 19.24
C GLY A 338 22.73 12.32 18.65
N LEU A 339 21.82 13.08 19.27
CA LEU A 339 20.41 13.09 18.91
C LEU A 339 20.14 14.13 17.82
N TYR A 340 19.44 13.69 16.80
CA TYR A 340 18.98 14.53 15.69
C TYR A 340 17.46 14.62 15.71
N THR A 341 16.95 15.82 15.46
CA THR A 341 15.52 16.08 15.21
C THR A 341 15.39 16.90 13.93
N CYS A 342 14.26 16.80 13.28
CA CYS A 342 13.93 17.68 12.17
C CYS A 342 12.58 18.36 12.43
N ARG A 343 12.40 19.52 11.81
CA ARG A 343 11.15 20.27 11.76
C ARG A 343 10.96 20.87 10.39
N TYR A 344 9.74 21.25 10.07
CA TYR A 344 9.41 21.88 8.81
C TYR A 344 8.54 23.12 9.03
N ARG A 345 8.47 23.97 8.02
CA ARG A 345 7.52 25.08 7.94
C ARG A 345 7.02 25.24 6.51
N LEU A 346 5.86 25.81 6.35
CA LEU A 346 5.36 26.21 5.03
C LEU A 346 6.25 27.28 4.42
N HIS A 347 6.46 27.19 3.11
CA HIS A 347 7.29 28.16 2.40
C HIS A 347 6.75 29.58 2.55
N GLY A 348 7.57 30.49 3.09
CA GLY A 348 7.19 31.88 3.36
C GLY A 348 6.58 32.14 4.76
N GLU A 349 6.24 31.09 5.51
CA GLU A 349 5.74 31.22 6.89
C GLU A 349 6.89 31.25 7.91
N GLN A 350 6.62 31.86 9.08
CA GLN A 350 7.61 31.95 10.16
C GLN A 350 7.49 30.81 11.17
N THR A 351 6.30 30.19 11.28
CA THR A 351 5.99 29.18 12.29
C THR A 351 6.53 27.83 11.88
N TRP A 352 7.37 27.23 12.73
CA TRP A 352 7.87 25.87 12.58
C TRP A 352 6.90 24.85 13.18
N SER A 353 6.90 23.64 12.62
CA SER A 353 6.27 22.49 13.25
C SER A 353 6.96 22.15 14.59
N SER A 354 6.31 21.32 15.39
CA SER A 354 6.98 20.62 16.48
C SER A 354 8.11 19.75 15.92
N ASP A 355 9.13 19.48 16.76
CA ASP A 355 10.26 18.63 16.39
C ASP A 355 9.81 17.18 16.21
N SER A 356 10.44 16.47 15.29
CA SER A 356 10.26 15.02 15.10
C SER A 356 10.69 14.24 16.35
N ALA A 357 10.29 12.97 16.42
CA ALA A 357 10.97 12.02 17.30
C ALA A 357 12.48 12.02 17.01
N PRO A 358 13.34 12.00 18.06
CA PRO A 358 14.77 12.03 17.85
C PRO A 358 15.32 10.74 17.27
N VAL A 359 16.30 10.89 16.38
CA VAL A 359 17.12 9.78 15.85
C VAL A 359 18.50 9.89 16.42
N GLU A 360 19.03 8.81 17.00
CA GLU A 360 20.33 8.77 17.61
C GLU A 360 21.41 8.22 16.67
N LEU A 361 22.45 9.03 16.44
CA LEU A 361 23.65 8.59 15.76
C LEU A 361 24.75 8.33 16.80
N LEU A 362 25.09 7.04 16.99
CA LEU A 362 26.22 6.62 17.79
C LEU A 362 27.45 6.49 16.89
N LEU A 363 28.55 7.10 17.29
CA LEU A 363 29.80 7.03 16.54
C LEU A 363 30.82 6.23 17.32
N SER A 364 31.50 5.34 16.61
CA SER A 364 32.64 4.62 17.17
C SER A 364 33.89 4.92 16.33
N ASP A 365 34.91 5.39 16.97
CA ASP A 365 36.26 5.55 16.40
C ASP A 365 37.15 4.31 16.59
N GLU A 366 36.58 3.27 17.24
CA GLU A 366 37.22 2.00 17.54
C GLU A 366 38.53 2.13 18.39
N THR A 367 38.67 3.24 19.13
CA THR A 367 39.82 3.49 20.01
C THR A 367 39.72 2.73 21.31
N LEU A 368 38.51 2.44 21.78
CA LEU A 368 38.27 1.68 23.01
C LEU A 368 38.29 0.16 22.73
N PRO A 369 38.69 -0.66 23.73
CA PRO A 369 38.74 -2.11 23.55
C PRO A 369 37.35 -2.69 23.27
N ALA A 370 37.32 -3.77 22.47
CA ALA A 370 36.08 -4.48 22.16
C ALA A 370 35.40 -5.04 23.42
N PRO A 371 34.07 -4.98 23.54
CA PRO A 371 33.35 -5.61 24.63
C PRO A 371 33.32 -7.14 24.48
N GLU A 372 33.01 -7.82 25.58
CA GLU A 372 32.73 -9.25 25.60
C GLU A 372 31.22 -9.45 25.40
N LEU A 373 30.82 -10.22 24.37
CA LEU A 373 29.44 -10.59 24.11
C LEU A 373 29.24 -12.07 24.39
N SER A 374 28.23 -12.38 25.22
CA SER A 374 27.84 -13.76 25.58
C SER A 374 26.33 -13.93 25.50
N ALA A 375 25.87 -15.17 25.35
CA ALA A 375 24.45 -15.51 25.32
C ALA A 375 24.04 -16.38 26.48
N GLU A 376 22.84 -16.19 27.00
CA GLU A 376 22.20 -17.08 27.97
C GLU A 376 20.80 -17.45 27.46
N PRO A 377 20.50 -18.75 27.26
CA PRO A 377 21.41 -19.89 27.43
C PRO A 377 22.57 -19.89 26.43
N ALA A 378 23.69 -20.50 26.83
CA ALA A 378 24.90 -20.57 25.99
C ALA A 378 24.71 -21.38 24.69
N THR A 379 23.57 -22.03 24.54
CA THR A 379 23.17 -22.71 23.31
C THR A 379 22.69 -21.69 22.29
N LEU A 380 23.46 -21.51 21.22
CA LEU A 380 23.13 -20.57 20.12
C LEU A 380 22.06 -21.11 19.15
N HIS A 381 21.42 -22.24 19.51
CA HIS A 381 20.29 -22.86 18.81
C HIS A 381 19.09 -23.00 19.77
N PRO A 382 18.46 -21.91 20.18
CA PRO A 382 17.27 -21.97 21.03
C PRO A 382 16.08 -22.50 20.27
N ALA A 383 15.14 -23.09 20.99
CA ALA A 383 13.84 -23.45 20.43
C ALA A 383 13.03 -22.17 20.11
N PRO A 384 12.17 -22.18 19.08
CA PRO A 384 11.22 -21.10 18.83
C PRO A 384 10.39 -20.78 20.08
N GLY A 385 10.15 -19.50 20.34
CA GLY A 385 9.45 -19.03 21.53
C GLY A 385 10.31 -18.93 22.80
N ALA A 386 11.59 -19.27 22.74
CA ALA A 386 12.48 -19.13 23.89
C ALA A 386 12.85 -17.66 24.16
N LEU A 387 13.29 -17.40 25.40
CA LEU A 387 13.96 -16.16 25.78
C LEU A 387 15.48 -16.34 25.62
N VAL A 388 16.13 -15.45 24.89
CA VAL A 388 17.59 -15.36 24.76
C VAL A 388 18.06 -14.03 25.32
N GLN A 389 19.01 -14.07 26.25
CA GLN A 389 19.65 -12.87 26.78
C GLN A 389 21.06 -12.74 26.18
N LEU A 390 21.32 -11.63 25.50
CA LEU A 390 22.64 -11.28 25.00
C LEU A 390 23.27 -10.29 25.97
N ARG A 391 24.35 -10.71 26.64
CA ARG A 391 25.06 -9.91 27.65
C ARG A 391 26.29 -9.31 27.04
N CYS A 392 26.37 -7.99 27.06
CA CYS A 392 27.49 -7.22 26.57
C CYS A 392 28.23 -6.57 27.75
N ARG A 393 29.51 -6.89 27.95
CA ARG A 393 30.31 -6.43 29.08
C ARG A 393 31.44 -5.52 28.61
N ALA A 394 31.55 -4.37 29.26
CA ALA A 394 32.61 -3.38 29.04
C ALA A 394 33.49 -3.23 30.27
N PRO A 395 34.72 -2.66 30.12
CA PRO A 395 35.69 -2.54 31.21
C PRO A 395 35.27 -1.50 32.29
N ARG A 396 34.38 -0.59 32.00
CA ARG A 396 33.89 0.47 32.94
C ARG A 396 32.39 0.69 32.87
N ALA A 397 31.82 1.31 33.88
CA ALA A 397 30.43 1.71 33.96
C ALA A 397 30.17 3.08 33.29
N GLY A 398 28.88 3.44 33.11
CA GLY A 398 28.46 4.72 32.57
C GLY A 398 28.55 4.84 31.05
N LEU A 399 28.63 3.71 30.36
CA LEU A 399 28.72 3.61 28.91
C LEU A 399 27.35 3.35 28.29
N ARG A 400 27.22 3.73 27.03
CA ARG A 400 26.05 3.42 26.21
C ARG A 400 26.37 2.25 25.30
N PHE A 401 25.54 1.21 25.37
CA PHE A 401 25.74 -0.04 24.64
C PHE A 401 24.75 -0.12 23.50
N ALA A 402 25.20 -0.59 22.34
CA ALA A 402 24.36 -0.90 21.20
C ALA A 402 24.58 -2.36 20.77
N LEU A 403 23.49 -3.11 20.69
CA LEU A 403 23.46 -4.41 20.04
C LEU A 403 23.23 -4.21 18.55
N VAL A 404 24.15 -4.72 17.74
CA VAL A 404 24.13 -4.56 16.28
C VAL A 404 23.86 -5.92 15.65
N ARG A 405 22.90 -5.95 14.73
CA ARG A 405 22.67 -7.09 13.87
C ARG A 405 23.58 -6.94 12.64
N GLU A 406 24.51 -7.87 12.47
CA GLU A 406 25.50 -7.87 11.39
C GLU A 406 24.88 -8.41 10.09
N ASP A 407 23.86 -7.73 9.57
CA ASP A 407 23.32 -7.94 8.23
C ASP A 407 23.97 -6.98 7.23
N ALA A 408 23.56 -7.01 5.97
CA ALA A 408 24.08 -6.12 4.91
C ALA A 408 23.98 -4.63 5.24
N LYS A 409 23.07 -4.25 6.15
CA LYS A 409 22.80 -2.86 6.56
C LYS A 409 23.42 -2.48 7.92
N ARG A 410 23.95 -3.45 8.68
CA ARG A 410 24.49 -3.26 10.04
C ARG A 410 23.58 -2.43 10.93
N ARG A 411 22.42 -2.99 11.28
CA ARG A 411 21.39 -2.26 11.99
C ARG A 411 21.50 -2.40 13.49
N VAL A 412 21.16 -1.32 14.18
CA VAL A 412 21.05 -1.33 15.64
C VAL A 412 19.77 -2.04 16.04
N HIS A 413 19.90 -3.16 16.76
CA HIS A 413 18.75 -3.88 17.29
C HIS A 413 18.19 -3.19 18.55
N ALA A 414 19.08 -2.77 19.45
CA ALA A 414 18.70 -2.06 20.68
C ALA A 414 19.87 -1.25 21.22
N VAL A 415 19.55 -0.19 21.98
CA VAL A 415 20.51 0.66 22.70
C VAL A 415 20.14 0.70 24.17
N LEU A 416 21.11 0.47 25.05
CA LEU A 416 20.93 0.48 26.50
C LEU A 416 22.00 1.33 27.18
N SER A 417 21.61 1.98 28.30
CA SER A 417 22.51 2.76 29.15
C SER A 417 22.41 2.25 30.60
N PRO A 418 23.00 1.09 30.90
CA PRO A 418 22.99 0.55 32.25
C PRO A 418 23.85 1.37 33.20
N ALA A 419 23.51 1.36 34.48
CA ALA A 419 24.35 1.97 35.52
C ALA A 419 25.66 1.18 35.79
N GLY A 420 25.71 -0.10 35.40
CA GLY A 420 26.84 -1.01 35.59
C GLY A 420 27.74 -1.10 34.38
N THR A 421 28.59 -2.12 34.40
CA THR A 421 29.55 -2.45 33.32
C THR A 421 28.97 -3.42 32.28
N GLU A 422 27.73 -3.85 32.44
CA GLU A 422 27.11 -4.87 31.63
C GLU A 422 25.70 -4.42 31.15
N ALA A 423 25.43 -4.63 29.88
CA ALA A 423 24.11 -4.45 29.28
C ALA A 423 23.53 -5.81 28.90
N THR A 424 22.29 -6.09 29.30
CA THR A 424 21.57 -7.33 28.96
C THR A 424 20.48 -7.00 27.99
N PHE A 425 20.60 -7.50 26.76
CA PHE A 425 19.59 -7.38 25.71
C PHE A 425 18.72 -8.63 25.67
N GLU A 426 17.41 -8.49 25.83
CA GLU A 426 16.47 -9.61 25.84
C GLU A 426 15.83 -9.76 24.46
N LEU A 427 16.02 -10.93 23.85
CA LEU A 427 15.29 -11.39 22.69
C LEU A 427 14.18 -12.33 23.17
N ARG A 428 12.95 -11.86 23.21
CA ARG A 428 11.80 -12.65 23.69
C ARG A 428 11.09 -13.32 22.52
N ASP A 429 10.55 -14.50 22.75
CA ASP A 429 9.78 -15.27 21.78
C ASP A 429 10.55 -15.46 20.45
N VAL A 430 11.86 -15.79 20.57
CA VAL A 430 12.72 -15.91 19.40
C VAL A 430 12.20 -16.87 18.35
N SER A 431 12.36 -16.49 17.10
CA SER A 431 11.89 -17.21 15.93
C SER A 431 12.98 -17.26 14.84
N VAL A 432 12.70 -17.92 13.73
CA VAL A 432 13.63 -17.96 12.59
C VAL A 432 14.02 -16.57 12.08
N VAL A 433 13.17 -15.56 12.25
CA VAL A 433 13.45 -14.17 11.82
C VAL A 433 14.50 -13.48 12.68
N ASP A 434 14.72 -13.95 13.91
CA ASP A 434 15.77 -13.46 14.81
C ASP A 434 17.13 -14.11 14.56
N SER A 435 17.17 -15.14 13.70
CA SER A 435 18.42 -15.78 13.29
C SER A 435 19.31 -14.78 12.56
N ALA A 436 20.43 -14.43 13.17
CA ALA A 436 21.38 -13.48 12.63
C ALA A 436 22.71 -13.56 13.37
N ASN A 437 23.69 -12.85 12.83
CA ASN A 437 24.93 -12.52 13.48
C ASN A 437 24.73 -11.24 14.31
N TYR A 438 25.09 -11.29 15.58
CA TYR A 438 25.03 -10.16 16.49
C TYR A 438 26.41 -9.75 16.96
N SER A 439 26.65 -8.46 17.07
CA SER A 439 27.81 -7.88 17.74
C SER A 439 27.35 -6.78 18.69
N CYS A 440 28.22 -6.42 19.63
CA CYS A 440 27.97 -5.32 20.54
C CYS A 440 29.10 -4.30 20.42
N VAL A 441 28.70 -3.03 20.53
CA VAL A 441 29.61 -1.91 20.69
C VAL A 441 29.19 -1.06 21.88
N TYR A 442 30.12 -0.33 22.48
CA TYR A 442 29.78 0.70 23.47
C TYR A 442 30.47 2.02 23.12
N VAL A 443 29.82 3.10 23.54
CA VAL A 443 30.35 4.47 23.39
C VAL A 443 30.34 5.19 24.71
N ASP A 444 31.29 6.09 24.91
CA ASP A 444 31.30 6.99 26.04
C ASP A 444 30.27 8.10 25.85
N THR A 445 29.49 8.40 26.86
CA THR A 445 28.49 9.49 26.84
C THR A 445 29.12 10.85 27.13
N ALA A 446 30.37 10.87 27.59
CA ALA A 446 31.15 12.08 27.86
C ALA A 446 32.06 12.44 26.67
N PRO A 447 32.29 13.73 26.38
CA PRO A 447 33.29 14.11 25.38
C PRO A 447 34.68 13.55 25.72
N PRO A 448 35.44 13.04 24.75
CA PRO A 448 35.29 13.17 23.29
C PRO A 448 34.40 12.15 22.58
N PHE A 449 33.52 11.41 23.31
CA PHE A 449 32.59 10.42 22.75
C PHE A 449 33.28 9.25 22.04
N GLU A 450 34.33 8.73 22.67
CA GLU A 450 35.07 7.58 22.14
C GLU A 450 34.22 6.33 22.09
N GLY A 451 34.45 5.49 21.09
CA GLY A 451 33.71 4.24 20.90
C GLY A 451 34.59 3.02 20.82
N SER A 452 34.06 1.85 21.11
CA SER A 452 34.76 0.59 21.08
C SER A 452 34.80 -0.01 19.67
N ALA A 453 35.81 -0.84 19.41
CA ALA A 453 35.69 -1.84 18.36
C ALA A 453 34.50 -2.78 18.64
N PRO A 454 33.90 -3.39 17.60
CA PRO A 454 32.81 -4.37 17.80
C PRO A 454 33.30 -5.60 18.54
N SER A 455 32.44 -6.23 19.35
CA SER A 455 32.70 -7.52 19.95
C SER A 455 32.95 -8.61 18.91
N ALA A 456 33.41 -9.77 19.35
CA ALA A 456 33.32 -10.98 18.55
C ALA A 456 31.84 -11.21 18.15
N VAL A 457 31.64 -11.69 16.91
CA VAL A 457 30.32 -11.96 16.36
C VAL A 457 29.74 -13.22 16.99
N LEU A 458 28.48 -13.15 17.42
CA LEU A 458 27.73 -14.24 17.97
C LEU A 458 26.62 -14.62 16.96
N GLU A 459 26.64 -15.86 16.45
CA GLU A 459 25.66 -16.36 15.49
C GLU A 459 24.50 -17.02 16.22
N LEU A 460 23.34 -16.37 16.24
CA LEU A 460 22.10 -16.95 16.74
C LEU A 460 21.35 -17.64 15.61
N ARG A 461 20.98 -18.91 15.80
CA ARG A 461 20.18 -19.69 14.85
C ARG A 461 18.94 -20.24 15.54
N VAL A 462 17.79 -19.87 15.05
CA VAL A 462 16.50 -20.40 15.47
C VAL A 462 15.91 -21.17 14.29
N ASP A 463 15.62 -22.45 14.50
CA ASP A 463 15.02 -23.31 13.48
C ASP A 463 13.49 -23.28 13.60
N GLY A 464 12.80 -23.43 12.47
CA GLY A 464 11.34 -23.51 12.43
C GLY A 464 10.72 -22.54 11.41
N PRO A 465 9.41 -22.65 11.20
CA PRO A 465 8.69 -21.68 10.39
C PRO A 465 8.59 -20.34 11.14
N PRO A 466 8.42 -19.23 10.40
CA PRO A 466 8.12 -17.94 11.02
C PRO A 466 6.81 -18.00 11.81
N PRO A 467 6.66 -17.18 12.86
CA PRO A 467 5.45 -17.15 13.66
C PRO A 467 4.21 -16.91 12.80
N ARG A 468 3.10 -17.50 13.21
CA ARG A 468 1.79 -17.35 12.59
C ARG A 468 1.32 -15.90 12.69
N PRO A 469 0.91 -15.23 11.58
CA PRO A 469 0.37 -13.88 11.65
C PRO A 469 -1.01 -13.85 12.31
N ARG A 470 -1.41 -12.67 12.76
CA ARG A 470 -2.74 -12.39 13.27
C ARG A 470 -3.55 -11.67 12.20
N LEU A 471 -4.73 -12.21 11.88
CA LEU A 471 -5.67 -11.59 10.95
C LEU A 471 -6.85 -10.99 11.71
N GLN A 472 -7.17 -9.72 11.45
CA GLN A 472 -8.27 -9.01 12.09
C GLN A 472 -9.13 -8.30 11.03
N PRO A 473 -10.47 -8.43 11.09
CA PRO A 473 -11.36 -7.62 10.27
C PRO A 473 -11.41 -6.19 10.82
N LEU A 474 -11.38 -5.17 9.94
CA LEU A 474 -11.55 -3.77 10.31
C LEU A 474 -13.02 -3.31 10.16
N TRP A 475 -13.97 -4.24 10.15
CA TRP A 475 -15.41 -3.98 10.14
C TRP A 475 -16.10 -4.80 11.24
N SER A 476 -17.34 -4.45 11.53
CA SER A 476 -18.21 -5.18 12.45
C SER A 476 -19.45 -5.71 11.72
N GLY A 477 -19.85 -6.94 12.01
CA GLY A 477 -21.02 -7.58 11.40
C GLY A 477 -20.82 -8.06 9.96
N ALA A 478 -21.87 -8.09 9.17
CA ALA A 478 -21.81 -8.48 7.77
C ALA A 478 -21.48 -7.27 6.88
N VAL A 479 -20.60 -7.48 5.90
CA VAL A 479 -20.24 -6.44 4.91
C VAL A 479 -21.39 -6.24 3.94
N VAL A 480 -21.76 -5.00 3.69
CA VAL A 480 -22.78 -4.66 2.68
C VAL A 480 -22.20 -4.91 1.28
N PRO A 481 -22.95 -5.59 0.38
CA PRO A 481 -22.51 -5.77 -1.01
C PRO A 481 -22.15 -4.44 -1.67
N GLY A 482 -21.05 -4.44 -2.43
CA GLY A 482 -20.55 -3.23 -3.10
C GLY A 482 -19.63 -2.35 -2.24
N ARG A 483 -19.43 -2.66 -0.97
CA ARG A 483 -18.42 -2.02 -0.10
C ARG A 483 -17.12 -2.81 -0.11
N ASP A 484 -16.05 -2.13 0.30
CA ASP A 484 -14.75 -2.76 0.47
C ASP A 484 -14.65 -3.42 1.86
N ALA A 485 -13.94 -4.54 1.96
CA ALA A 485 -13.64 -5.22 3.22
C ALA A 485 -12.13 -5.18 3.45
N VAL A 486 -11.71 -4.61 4.57
CA VAL A 486 -10.30 -4.46 4.92
C VAL A 486 -9.96 -5.44 6.04
N LEU A 487 -8.97 -6.29 5.80
CA LEU A 487 -8.42 -7.22 6.78
C LEU A 487 -6.99 -6.81 7.11
N ARG A 488 -6.71 -6.54 8.37
CA ARG A 488 -5.35 -6.27 8.84
C ARG A 488 -4.64 -7.56 9.17
N CYS A 489 -3.55 -7.83 8.48
CA CYS A 489 -2.65 -8.94 8.74
C CYS A 489 -1.41 -8.42 9.46
N GLU A 490 -1.17 -8.88 10.69
CA GLU A 490 -0.03 -8.50 11.52
C GLU A 490 0.92 -9.68 11.63
N GLY A 491 2.14 -9.54 11.09
CA GLY A 491 3.20 -10.53 11.20
C GLY A 491 4.16 -10.14 12.33
N GLN A 492 4.73 -11.12 13.00
CA GLN A 492 5.86 -10.89 13.90
C GLN A 492 7.14 -10.78 13.05
N VAL A 493 7.18 -9.75 12.22
CA VAL A 493 8.34 -9.44 11.40
C VAL A 493 9.12 -8.39 12.16
N PRO A 494 10.42 -8.58 12.41
CA PRO A 494 11.24 -7.50 12.94
C PRO A 494 11.12 -6.30 12.01
N ASP A 495 11.06 -5.08 12.56
CA ASP A 495 10.99 -3.80 11.81
C ASP A 495 12.10 -3.64 10.77
N VAL A 496 12.94 -4.64 10.67
CA VAL A 496 14.23 -4.71 10.04
C VAL A 496 14.25 -5.56 8.76
N VAL A 497 13.17 -6.29 8.46
CA VAL A 497 13.10 -7.07 7.21
C VAL A 497 12.81 -6.10 6.07
N PRO A 498 13.68 -6.04 5.03
CA PRO A 498 13.56 -4.99 4.02
C PRO A 498 12.24 -5.04 3.26
N GLU A 499 11.68 -6.22 3.10
CA GLU A 499 10.52 -6.41 2.21
C GLU A 499 9.77 -7.68 2.57
N VAL A 500 8.52 -7.51 2.96
CA VAL A 500 7.61 -8.60 3.29
C VAL A 500 6.38 -8.52 2.40
N THR A 501 5.99 -9.63 1.81
CA THR A 501 4.75 -9.75 1.06
C THR A 501 3.72 -10.41 1.95
N PHE A 502 2.65 -9.70 2.25
CA PHE A 502 1.47 -10.26 2.89
C PHE A 502 0.49 -10.75 1.83
N GLU A 503 -0.06 -11.93 2.06
CA GLU A 503 -0.99 -12.60 1.16
C GLU A 503 -2.27 -12.95 1.92
N LEU A 504 -3.42 -12.61 1.35
CA LEU A 504 -4.72 -13.02 1.82
C LEU A 504 -5.21 -14.19 0.98
N LEU A 505 -5.50 -15.30 1.61
CA LEU A 505 -5.95 -16.52 0.95
C LEU A 505 -7.37 -16.85 1.40
N ARG A 506 -8.19 -17.27 0.46
CA ARG A 506 -9.49 -17.87 0.74
C ARG A 506 -9.31 -19.37 0.94
N ALA A 507 -10.09 -19.96 1.86
CA ALA A 507 -9.93 -21.36 2.23
C ALA A 507 -10.04 -22.37 1.05
N ASP A 508 -10.76 -21.99 0.00
CA ASP A 508 -11.06 -22.82 -1.17
C ASP A 508 -10.15 -22.52 -2.37
N GLU A 509 -9.21 -21.57 -2.25
CA GLU A 509 -8.38 -21.08 -3.35
C GLU A 509 -6.89 -21.29 -3.04
N GLU A 510 -6.13 -21.75 -4.03
CA GLU A 510 -4.67 -21.90 -3.92
C GLU A 510 -3.94 -20.57 -4.17
N GLU A 511 -4.53 -19.70 -5.00
CA GLU A 511 -3.98 -18.38 -5.30
C GLU A 511 -4.46 -17.34 -4.29
N PRO A 512 -3.60 -16.39 -3.90
CA PRO A 512 -4.00 -15.34 -2.98
C PRO A 512 -5.02 -14.40 -3.62
N SER A 513 -6.11 -14.13 -2.90
CA SER A 513 -7.16 -13.18 -3.31
C SER A 513 -6.62 -11.74 -3.41
N THR A 514 -5.66 -11.37 -2.57
CA THR A 514 -4.93 -10.10 -2.63
C THR A 514 -3.55 -10.24 -2.01
N THR A 515 -2.61 -9.44 -2.50
CA THR A 515 -1.23 -9.39 -2.01
C THR A 515 -0.82 -7.94 -1.79
N LEU A 516 -0.09 -7.67 -0.72
CA LEU A 516 0.49 -6.37 -0.44
C LEU A 516 1.95 -6.52 -0.04
N TRP A 517 2.78 -5.77 -0.72
CA TRP A 517 4.20 -5.68 -0.45
C TRP A 517 4.49 -4.45 0.43
N THR A 518 5.20 -4.64 1.52
CA THR A 518 5.46 -3.58 2.49
C THR A 518 6.76 -3.83 3.26
N SER A 519 7.33 -2.75 3.81
CA SER A 519 8.42 -2.81 4.80
C SER A 519 7.91 -2.79 6.25
N HIS A 520 6.58 -2.76 6.45
CA HIS A 520 5.97 -2.73 7.78
C HIS A 520 5.60 -4.13 8.27
N PRO A 521 5.54 -4.35 9.60
CA PRO A 521 5.14 -5.63 10.19
C PRO A 521 3.66 -5.95 10.02
N SER A 522 2.87 -5.03 9.49
CA SER A 522 1.44 -5.20 9.24
C SER A 522 1.03 -4.68 7.88
N ALA A 523 -0.03 -5.26 7.33
CA ALA A 523 -0.61 -4.88 6.05
C ALA A 523 -2.14 -4.87 6.11
N ASP A 524 -2.74 -3.84 5.57
CA ASP A 524 -4.18 -3.76 5.36
C ASP A 524 -4.51 -4.35 3.98
N LEU A 525 -5.02 -5.59 3.98
CA LEU A 525 -5.37 -6.35 2.79
C LEU A 525 -6.82 -6.04 2.43
N VAL A 526 -7.02 -5.38 1.29
CA VAL A 526 -8.33 -4.88 0.88
C VAL A 526 -8.95 -5.80 -0.15
N LEU A 527 -10.14 -6.33 0.17
CA LEU A 527 -11.05 -6.93 -0.81
C LEU A 527 -11.96 -5.83 -1.32
N THR A 528 -11.71 -5.39 -2.54
CA THR A 528 -12.46 -4.29 -3.13
C THR A 528 -13.79 -4.74 -3.68
N TYR A 529 -14.84 -3.95 -3.43
CA TYR A 529 -16.16 -4.12 -4.01
C TYR A 529 -16.75 -5.52 -3.77
N VAL A 530 -16.89 -5.88 -2.49
CA VAL A 530 -17.30 -7.21 -2.05
C VAL A 530 -18.72 -7.53 -2.48
N GLY A 531 -18.90 -8.66 -3.15
CA GLY A 531 -20.20 -9.24 -3.50
C GLY A 531 -20.44 -10.57 -2.78
N PRO A 532 -21.60 -11.22 -2.96
CA PRO A 532 -21.95 -12.50 -2.33
C PRO A 532 -20.93 -13.62 -2.59
N GLN A 533 -20.26 -13.56 -3.75
CA GLN A 533 -19.24 -14.53 -4.15
C GLN A 533 -17.96 -14.45 -3.30
N HIS A 534 -17.72 -13.34 -2.60
CA HIS A 534 -16.56 -13.15 -1.72
C HIS A 534 -16.80 -13.66 -0.30
N ALA A 535 -18.02 -14.10 0.04
CA ALA A 535 -18.27 -14.69 1.36
C ALA A 535 -17.44 -15.97 1.55
N GLY A 536 -16.84 -16.13 2.71
CA GLY A 536 -15.99 -17.29 3.00
C GLY A 536 -15.03 -17.08 4.15
N ASN A 537 -14.15 -18.06 4.35
CA ASN A 537 -13.09 -18.03 5.34
C ASN A 537 -11.82 -17.52 4.70
N TYR A 538 -11.21 -16.54 5.31
CA TYR A 538 -9.95 -15.94 4.87
C TYR A 538 -8.88 -16.12 5.94
N SER A 539 -7.67 -16.45 5.49
CA SER A 539 -6.46 -16.50 6.32
C SER A 539 -5.37 -15.70 5.64
N CYS A 540 -4.45 -15.16 6.41
CA CYS A 540 -3.30 -14.49 5.83
C CYS A 540 -2.00 -15.21 6.17
N ARG A 541 -0.99 -15.00 5.35
CA ARG A 541 0.40 -15.37 5.60
C ARG A 541 1.33 -14.27 5.12
N TYR A 542 2.55 -14.29 5.57
CA TYR A 542 3.58 -13.40 5.08
C TYR A 542 4.81 -14.19 4.63
N ARG A 543 5.51 -13.64 3.65
CA ARG A 543 6.74 -14.21 3.12
C ARG A 543 7.78 -13.13 2.82
N SER A 544 9.04 -13.51 2.91
CA SER A 544 10.18 -12.70 2.50
C SER A 544 11.07 -13.50 1.57
N TRP A 545 11.75 -12.80 0.66
CA TRP A 545 12.67 -13.38 -0.31
C TRP A 545 14.15 -13.13 0.06
N SER A 546 14.42 -12.15 0.91
CA SER A 546 15.77 -11.74 1.28
C SER A 546 15.88 -11.49 2.79
N PRO A 547 16.99 -11.82 3.47
CA PRO A 547 18.18 -12.51 2.94
C PRO A 547 18.02 -14.02 2.77
N LYS A 548 17.09 -14.64 3.48
CA LYS A 548 16.69 -16.05 3.31
C LYS A 548 15.20 -16.11 3.03
N PRO A 549 14.77 -16.83 1.98
CA PRO A 549 13.35 -16.98 1.70
C PRO A 549 12.66 -17.74 2.83
N PHE A 550 11.55 -17.23 3.31
CA PHE A 550 10.68 -17.89 4.26
C PHE A 550 9.21 -17.62 3.97
N VAL A 551 8.37 -18.52 4.44
CA VAL A 551 6.90 -18.38 4.39
C VAL A 551 6.37 -18.73 5.77
N SER A 552 5.52 -17.88 6.35
CA SER A 552 4.87 -18.15 7.62
C SER A 552 3.78 -19.22 7.47
N GLU A 553 3.37 -19.80 8.57
CA GLU A 553 2.10 -20.54 8.64
C GLU A 553 0.93 -19.59 8.38
N LEU A 554 -0.24 -20.16 8.04
CA LEU A 554 -1.48 -19.40 7.89
C LEU A 554 -2.00 -18.91 9.24
N SER A 555 -2.56 -17.70 9.26
CA SER A 555 -3.30 -17.19 10.41
C SER A 555 -4.53 -18.04 10.72
N ASP A 556 -5.10 -17.84 11.89
CA ASP A 556 -6.45 -18.33 12.16
C ASP A 556 -7.43 -17.68 11.17
N PRO A 557 -8.46 -18.41 10.71
CA PRO A 557 -9.36 -17.93 9.70
C PRO A 557 -10.34 -16.89 10.25
N VAL A 558 -10.59 -15.85 9.44
CA VAL A 558 -11.64 -14.85 9.65
C VAL A 558 -12.77 -15.11 8.68
N VAL A 559 -14.01 -15.12 9.17
CA VAL A 559 -15.20 -15.33 8.36
C VAL A 559 -15.67 -13.99 7.79
N LEU A 560 -15.64 -13.85 6.46
CA LEU A 560 -16.28 -12.75 5.76
C LEU A 560 -17.73 -13.12 5.46
N GLN A 561 -18.65 -12.46 6.15
CA GLN A 561 -20.07 -12.54 5.86
C GLN A 561 -20.48 -11.33 5.01
N VAL A 562 -21.15 -11.59 3.90
CA VAL A 562 -21.71 -10.55 3.06
C VAL A 562 -23.21 -10.51 3.30
N ALA A 563 -23.74 -9.32 3.62
CA ALA A 563 -25.16 -9.15 3.85
C ALA A 563 -25.94 -9.59 2.59
N GLY A 564 -26.78 -10.59 2.72
CA GLY A 564 -27.63 -11.02 1.62
C GLY A 564 -28.61 -9.91 1.28
N GLY A 565 -28.57 -9.38 0.06
CA GLY A 565 -29.68 -8.62 -0.50
C GLY A 565 -30.91 -9.52 -0.38
N GLY A 566 -31.80 -9.19 0.55
CA GLY A 566 -32.91 -10.04 0.92
C GLY A 566 -33.94 -10.14 -0.20
N ARG A 567 -33.67 -10.93 -1.22
CA ARG A 567 -34.78 -11.56 -1.96
C ARG A 567 -35.33 -12.67 -1.08
N LYS A 568 -36.30 -12.32 -0.25
CA LYS A 568 -37.30 -13.30 0.18
C LYS A 568 -37.98 -13.81 -1.09
N VAL A 569 -37.45 -14.91 -1.63
CA VAL A 569 -38.21 -15.72 -2.58
C VAL A 569 -39.46 -16.18 -1.81
N LYS A 570 -40.58 -15.45 -1.97
CA LYS A 570 -41.89 -15.97 -1.62
C LYS A 570 -42.12 -17.22 -2.50
N ARG A 571 -41.78 -18.38 -1.97
CA ARG A 571 -42.28 -19.63 -2.54
C ARG A 571 -43.79 -19.66 -2.33
N THR A 572 -44.51 -19.21 -3.33
CA THR A 572 -45.96 -19.43 -3.38
C THR A 572 -46.18 -20.86 -3.82
N CYS A 573 -46.45 -21.73 -2.86
CA CYS A 573 -46.97 -23.07 -3.16
C CYS A 573 -48.43 -22.85 -3.64
N VAL A 574 -48.69 -22.97 -4.94
CA VAL A 574 -50.02 -23.09 -5.49
C VAL A 574 -50.47 -24.51 -5.24
N ARG A 575 -51.46 -24.70 -4.36
CA ARG A 575 -52.20 -25.96 -4.24
C ARG A 575 -52.98 -26.16 -5.54
N ARG A 576 -52.74 -27.26 -6.19
CA ARG A 576 -53.69 -27.89 -7.11
C ARG A 576 -54.57 -28.88 -6.35
#